data_98592be863cdc435bd667d0c684ceb72
#
_entry.id   98592be863cdc435bd667d0c684ceb72
#
_cell.length_a   1.000
_cell.length_b   1.000
_cell.length_c   1.000
_cell.angle_alpha   90.00
_cell.angle_beta   90.00
_cell.angle_gamma   90.00
#
_symmetry.space_group_name_H-M   'P 1'
#
loop_
_entity.id
_entity.type
_entity.pdbx_description
1 polymer ?
#
loop_
_entity_poly.entity_id
_entity_poly.type
_entity_poly.pdbx_seq_one_letter_code
_entity_poly.pdbx_strand_id
1 'polypeptide(L)'
;MQFTFVRHGSTQWNSQRRFQGQSDIPLDERGRAQAQALAALLRGEDFDHAVSSDLSRAYDTARAIRGDLPLERDERWREFAFGAWEGLTWEQILERFPEAADQQWSVAKRYAPPGGETFESVQARVSHALDDLAASGHANVLIVTHAGPLHAMLHTFFGNRESEYQEVLAVRFSPASVTRVEVAGGRAQLVALNDVAHLTME
;
A
#
# COMPACT_ATOMS: atom_id res chain seq x y z
N MET A 1 -19.29 -1.13 -6.77
CA MET A 1 -18.02 -1.86 -6.61
C MET A 1 -17.43 -1.50 -5.25
N GLN A 2 -16.97 -2.50 -4.50
CA GLN A 2 -16.30 -2.31 -3.22
C GLN A 2 -14.83 -2.71 -3.35
N PHE A 3 -13.93 -1.87 -2.87
CA PHE A 3 -12.51 -2.18 -2.76
C PHE A 3 -12.13 -2.34 -1.30
N THR A 4 -11.49 -3.45 -0.96
CA THR A 4 -10.84 -3.69 0.33
C THR A 4 -9.34 -3.70 0.13
N PHE A 5 -8.69 -2.62 0.52
CA PHE A 5 -7.23 -2.46 0.47
C PHE A 5 -6.61 -2.91 1.78
N VAL A 6 -5.55 -3.68 1.69
CA VAL A 6 -4.77 -4.17 2.84
C VAL A 6 -3.31 -3.79 2.65
N ARG A 7 -2.71 -3.15 3.65
CA ARG A 7 -1.26 -3.05 3.70
C ARG A 7 -0.66 -4.37 4.17
N HIS A 8 0.43 -4.83 3.57
CA HIS A 8 1.16 -6.02 4.01
C HIS A 8 1.48 -6.01 5.51
N GLY A 9 1.64 -7.20 6.12
CA GLY A 9 2.07 -7.37 7.48
C GLY A 9 3.49 -6.85 7.75
N SER A 10 3.90 -6.81 9.01
CA SER A 10 5.22 -6.32 9.43
C SER A 10 6.37 -7.10 8.80
N THR A 11 7.48 -6.41 8.59
CA THR A 11 8.78 -6.97 8.20
C THR A 11 9.86 -6.48 9.15
N GLN A 12 11.02 -7.12 9.17
CA GLN A 12 12.16 -6.67 9.97
C GLN A 12 12.54 -5.21 9.66
N TRP A 13 12.41 -4.76 8.40
CA TRP A 13 12.74 -3.38 8.03
C TRP A 13 11.70 -2.37 8.52
N ASN A 14 10.45 -2.78 8.75
CA ASN A 14 9.48 -1.90 9.42
C ASN A 14 9.91 -1.61 10.87
N SER A 15 10.30 -2.64 11.64
CA SER A 15 10.75 -2.46 13.02
C SER A 15 12.06 -1.65 13.11
N GLN A 16 12.93 -1.78 12.12
CA GLN A 16 14.19 -1.02 12.00
C GLN A 16 14.01 0.37 11.37
N ARG A 17 12.79 0.76 10.98
CA ARG A 17 12.47 2.03 10.30
C ARG A 17 13.30 2.26 9.04
N ARG A 18 13.58 1.18 8.28
CA ARG A 18 14.29 1.25 7.00
C ARG A 18 13.31 1.39 5.84
N PHE A 19 13.69 2.18 4.86
CA PHE A 19 12.97 2.27 3.59
C PHE A 19 13.09 0.94 2.85
N GLN A 20 11.95 0.32 2.52
CA GLN A 20 11.95 -0.99 1.89
C GLN A 20 11.93 -0.92 0.38
N GLY A 21 11.09 -0.02 -0.15
CA GLY A 21 10.93 0.09 -1.59
C GLY A 21 10.53 -1.22 -2.24
N GLN A 22 11.18 -1.53 -3.35
CA GLN A 22 10.97 -2.76 -4.10
C GLN A 22 11.94 -3.88 -3.72
N SER A 23 12.83 -3.66 -2.76
CA SER A 23 13.60 -4.73 -2.13
C SER A 23 12.65 -5.76 -1.52
N ASP A 24 12.86 -7.04 -1.85
CA ASP A 24 11.93 -8.11 -1.46
C ASP A 24 12.28 -8.67 -0.07
N ILE A 25 11.78 -7.99 0.96
CA ILE A 25 11.95 -8.34 2.37
C ILE A 25 10.71 -9.11 2.83
N PRO A 26 10.85 -10.35 3.35
CA PRO A 26 9.72 -11.19 3.77
C PRO A 26 9.06 -10.67 5.06
N LEU A 27 7.86 -11.17 5.34
CA LEU A 27 7.19 -10.97 6.61
C LEU A 27 8.05 -11.49 7.76
N ASP A 28 8.14 -10.70 8.84
CA ASP A 28 8.67 -11.16 10.11
C ASP A 28 7.62 -12.02 10.87
N GLU A 29 7.94 -12.49 12.07
CA GLU A 29 7.02 -13.30 12.87
C GLU A 29 5.74 -12.54 13.22
N ARG A 30 5.87 -11.26 13.60
CA ARG A 30 4.74 -10.36 13.86
C ARG A 30 3.89 -10.17 12.60
N GLY A 31 4.52 -9.97 11.43
CA GLY A 31 3.80 -9.82 10.16
C GLY A 31 3.01 -11.06 9.78
N ARG A 32 3.55 -12.26 10.03
CA ARG A 32 2.81 -13.51 9.82
C ARG A 32 1.61 -13.64 10.76
N ALA A 33 1.77 -13.28 12.03
CA ALA A 33 0.66 -13.26 12.98
C ALA A 33 -0.43 -12.24 12.57
N GLN A 34 -0.02 -11.04 12.12
CA GLN A 34 -0.93 -10.02 11.57
C GLN A 34 -1.68 -10.53 10.33
N ALA A 35 -1.01 -11.23 9.42
CA ALA A 35 -1.65 -11.82 8.24
C ALA A 35 -2.71 -12.88 8.62
N GLN A 36 -2.47 -13.67 9.68
CA GLN A 36 -3.47 -14.60 10.21
C GLN A 36 -4.66 -13.87 10.86
N ALA A 37 -4.43 -12.77 11.58
CA ALA A 37 -5.50 -11.94 12.12
C ALA A 37 -6.37 -11.32 11.00
N LEU A 38 -5.75 -10.86 9.92
CA LEU A 38 -6.47 -10.42 8.70
C LEU A 38 -7.32 -11.54 8.10
N ALA A 39 -6.76 -12.75 8.00
CA ALA A 39 -7.50 -13.92 7.51
C ALA A 39 -8.72 -14.23 8.38
N ALA A 40 -8.62 -14.07 9.69
CA ALA A 40 -9.75 -14.24 10.61
C ALA A 40 -10.79 -13.12 10.46
N LEU A 41 -10.35 -11.84 10.36
CA LEU A 41 -11.22 -10.68 10.16
C LEU A 41 -12.02 -10.78 8.86
N LEU A 42 -11.33 -11.12 7.76
CA LEU A 42 -11.93 -11.14 6.41
C LEU A 42 -12.57 -12.49 6.04
N ARG A 43 -12.64 -13.41 7.00
CA ARG A 43 -13.26 -14.71 6.82
C ARG A 43 -14.76 -14.55 6.51
N GLY A 44 -15.18 -15.10 5.38
CA GLY A 44 -16.58 -15.04 4.95
C GLY A 44 -16.94 -13.80 4.14
N GLU A 45 -16.00 -12.90 3.89
CA GLU A 45 -16.19 -11.87 2.88
C GLU A 45 -16.10 -12.50 1.47
N ASP A 46 -17.10 -12.24 0.66
CA ASP A 46 -17.22 -12.80 -0.69
C ASP A 46 -16.48 -11.90 -1.69
N PHE A 47 -15.14 -12.01 -1.71
CA PHE A 47 -14.32 -11.35 -2.72
C PHE A 47 -14.42 -12.13 -4.04
N ASP A 48 -15.01 -11.52 -5.06
CA ASP A 48 -15.11 -12.09 -6.40
C ASP A 48 -13.79 -11.94 -7.20
N HIS A 49 -12.88 -11.06 -6.75
CA HIS A 49 -11.54 -10.94 -7.28
C HIS A 49 -10.54 -10.58 -6.16
N ALA A 50 -9.29 -11.06 -6.31
CA ALA A 50 -8.21 -10.70 -5.41
C ALA A 50 -6.90 -10.53 -6.17
N VAL A 51 -6.24 -9.42 -5.91
CA VAL A 51 -4.94 -9.06 -6.49
C VAL A 51 -3.97 -8.63 -5.39
N SER A 52 -2.69 -8.90 -5.57
CA SER A 52 -1.64 -8.40 -4.69
C SER A 52 -0.43 -7.89 -5.47
N SER A 53 0.33 -6.99 -4.85
CA SER A 53 1.72 -6.83 -5.25
C SER A 53 2.42 -8.18 -5.29
N ASP A 54 3.32 -8.35 -6.21
CA ASP A 54 4.12 -9.57 -6.37
C ASP A 54 5.28 -9.68 -5.37
N LEU A 55 5.59 -8.60 -4.61
CA LEU A 55 6.58 -8.64 -3.53
C LEU A 55 6.13 -9.57 -2.41
N SER A 56 7.04 -10.41 -1.92
CA SER A 56 6.75 -11.53 -1.01
C SER A 56 5.91 -11.12 0.20
N ARG A 57 6.23 -10.02 0.87
CA ARG A 57 5.49 -9.53 2.04
C ARG A 57 4.01 -9.24 1.76
N ALA A 58 3.68 -8.72 0.58
CA ALA A 58 2.29 -8.45 0.20
C ALA A 58 1.61 -9.72 -0.27
N TYR A 59 2.29 -10.50 -1.09
CA TYR A 59 1.77 -11.77 -1.59
C TYR A 59 1.49 -12.77 -0.47
N ASP A 60 2.40 -12.93 0.50
CA ASP A 60 2.22 -13.85 1.63
C ASP A 60 1.09 -13.38 2.56
N THR A 61 0.92 -12.03 2.74
CA THR A 61 -0.24 -11.48 3.44
C THR A 61 -1.54 -11.84 2.71
N ALA A 62 -1.58 -11.66 1.38
CA ALA A 62 -2.74 -12.00 0.56
C ALA A 62 -3.04 -13.51 0.58
N ARG A 63 -2.03 -14.35 0.52
CA ARG A 63 -2.16 -15.83 0.61
C ARG A 63 -2.72 -16.27 1.95
N ALA A 64 -2.35 -15.63 3.05
CA ALA A 64 -2.93 -15.91 4.36
C ALA A 64 -4.45 -15.63 4.38
N ILE A 65 -4.89 -14.55 3.72
CA ILE A 65 -6.32 -14.18 3.61
C ILE A 65 -7.09 -15.12 2.66
N ARG A 66 -6.51 -15.42 1.49
CA ARG A 66 -7.19 -16.15 0.41
C ARG A 66 -7.05 -17.67 0.50
N GLY A 67 -6.07 -18.19 1.25
CA GLY A 67 -5.76 -19.62 1.25
C GLY A 67 -5.45 -20.11 -0.18
N ASP A 68 -6.11 -21.16 -0.65
CA ASP A 68 -5.93 -21.74 -1.98
C ASP A 68 -6.79 -21.09 -3.09
N LEU A 69 -7.60 -20.09 -2.74
CA LEU A 69 -8.43 -19.38 -3.73
C LEU A 69 -7.56 -18.56 -4.72
N PRO A 70 -8.09 -18.28 -5.93
CA PRO A 70 -7.38 -17.50 -6.93
C PRO A 70 -6.86 -16.16 -6.38
N LEU A 71 -5.61 -15.83 -6.70
CA LEU A 71 -4.93 -14.62 -6.32
C LEU A 71 -4.01 -14.18 -7.47
N GLU A 72 -4.30 -13.04 -8.05
CA GLU A 72 -3.50 -12.43 -9.11
C GLU A 72 -2.30 -11.69 -8.51
N ARG A 73 -1.18 -11.66 -9.25
CA ARG A 73 -0.02 -10.82 -8.94
C ARG A 73 0.05 -9.71 -9.97
N ASP A 74 0.15 -8.47 -9.50
CA ASP A 74 0.27 -7.31 -10.36
C ASP A 74 1.32 -6.35 -9.80
N GLU A 75 2.41 -6.16 -10.55
CA GLU A 75 3.52 -5.30 -10.16
C GLU A 75 3.15 -3.82 -10.06
N ARG A 76 2.03 -3.40 -10.64
CA ARG A 76 1.50 -2.04 -10.48
C ARG A 76 1.12 -1.73 -9.03
N TRP A 77 0.97 -2.75 -8.17
CA TRP A 77 0.73 -2.62 -6.73
C TRP A 77 2.01 -2.68 -5.89
N ARG A 78 3.21 -2.74 -6.49
CA ARG A 78 4.49 -2.67 -5.76
C ARG A 78 4.61 -1.37 -4.98
N GLU A 79 5.40 -1.40 -3.90
CA GLU A 79 5.81 -0.21 -3.16
C GLU A 79 6.54 0.79 -4.08
N PHE A 80 6.63 2.00 -3.62
CA PHE A 80 7.45 3.05 -4.18
C PHE A 80 8.89 2.54 -4.35
N ALA A 81 9.49 2.62 -5.53
CA ALA A 81 10.90 2.33 -5.69
C ALA A 81 11.71 3.45 -5.05
N PHE A 82 12.39 3.16 -3.94
CA PHE A 82 13.23 4.15 -3.26
C PHE A 82 14.68 4.15 -3.75
N GLY A 83 15.04 3.29 -4.70
CA GLY A 83 16.37 3.27 -5.31
C GLY A 83 17.49 3.22 -4.27
N ALA A 84 18.40 4.19 -4.30
CA ALA A 84 19.56 4.24 -3.41
C ALA A 84 19.21 4.42 -1.91
N TRP A 85 17.96 4.70 -1.57
CA TRP A 85 17.53 4.81 -0.17
C TRP A 85 17.08 3.48 0.43
N GLU A 86 16.89 2.44 -0.39
CA GLU A 86 16.46 1.14 0.10
C GLU A 86 17.46 0.54 1.09
N GLY A 87 16.95 0.04 2.21
CA GLY A 87 17.73 -0.48 3.34
C GLY A 87 18.29 0.58 4.30
N LEU A 88 18.16 1.89 3.99
CA LEU A 88 18.62 2.97 4.86
C LEU A 88 17.52 3.43 5.80
N THR A 89 17.92 3.93 7.00
CA THR A 89 17.04 4.74 7.86
C THR A 89 17.02 6.19 7.36
N TRP A 90 16.07 6.99 7.85
CA TRP A 90 16.01 8.42 7.48
C TRP A 90 17.28 9.18 7.86
N GLU A 91 17.86 8.88 9.02
CA GLU A 91 19.12 9.48 9.48
C GLU A 91 20.28 9.13 8.53
N GLN A 92 20.37 7.87 8.09
CA GLN A 92 21.37 7.43 7.13
C GLN A 92 21.18 8.04 5.73
N ILE A 93 19.92 8.31 5.34
CA ILE A 93 19.60 9.01 4.10
C ILE A 93 20.11 10.45 4.18
N LEU A 94 19.81 11.18 5.27
CA LEU A 94 20.27 12.56 5.45
C LEU A 94 21.79 12.68 5.49
N GLU A 95 22.48 11.68 6.03
CA GLU A 95 23.94 11.63 6.04
C GLU A 95 24.54 11.47 4.64
N ARG A 96 23.94 10.60 3.81
CA ARG A 96 24.45 10.26 2.47
C ARG A 96 23.91 11.14 1.36
N PHE A 97 22.70 11.67 1.54
CA PHE A 97 21.94 12.46 0.58
C PHE A 97 21.36 13.70 1.30
N PRO A 98 22.21 14.65 1.75
CA PRO A 98 21.76 15.80 2.55
C PRO A 98 20.72 16.66 1.83
N GLU A 99 20.70 16.66 0.50
CA GLU A 99 19.70 17.32 -0.32
C GLU A 99 18.28 16.77 -0.11
N ALA A 100 18.13 15.57 0.42
CA ALA A 100 16.81 14.97 0.71
C ALA A 100 16.03 15.78 1.76
N ALA A 101 16.72 16.49 2.66
CA ALA A 101 16.09 17.35 3.65
C ALA A 101 15.41 18.57 3.00
N ASP A 102 16.06 19.17 2.01
CA ASP A 102 15.59 20.38 1.32
C ASP A 102 14.47 20.08 0.34
N GLN A 103 14.47 18.88 -0.25
CA GLN A 103 13.51 18.48 -1.26
C GLN A 103 12.11 18.15 -0.69
N GLN A 104 11.97 18.04 0.63
CA GLN A 104 10.72 17.61 1.26
C GLN A 104 10.07 16.46 0.45
N TRP A 105 10.85 15.41 0.18
CA TRP A 105 10.50 14.33 -0.74
C TRP A 105 9.06 13.80 -0.53
N SER A 106 8.58 13.82 0.71
CA SER A 106 7.23 13.39 1.09
C SER A 106 6.11 14.29 0.53
N VAL A 107 6.45 15.52 0.07
CA VAL A 107 5.47 16.47 -0.48
C VAL A 107 5.79 16.89 -1.91
N ALA A 108 6.98 16.56 -2.41
CA ALA A 108 7.39 16.89 -3.78
C ALA A 108 6.97 15.77 -4.74
N LYS A 109 5.81 15.90 -5.39
CA LYS A 109 5.26 14.90 -6.32
C LYS A 109 6.27 14.42 -7.38
N ARG A 110 7.21 15.27 -7.78
CA ARG A 110 8.18 15.03 -8.87
C ARG A 110 9.57 14.67 -8.39
N TYR A 111 9.83 14.70 -7.08
CA TYR A 111 11.12 14.27 -6.58
C TYR A 111 11.20 12.75 -6.56
N ALA A 112 12.32 12.21 -7.05
CA ALA A 112 12.64 10.79 -6.95
C ALA A 112 13.95 10.62 -6.21
N PRO A 113 14.06 9.66 -5.28
CA PRO A 113 15.36 9.20 -4.79
C PRO A 113 16.24 8.75 -5.96
N PRO A 114 17.57 8.82 -5.86
CA PRO A 114 18.45 8.37 -6.94
C PRO A 114 18.14 6.93 -7.36
N GLY A 115 17.73 6.75 -8.63
CA GLY A 115 17.30 5.46 -9.17
C GLY A 115 15.92 4.98 -8.71
N GLY A 116 15.13 5.85 -8.08
CA GLY A 116 13.78 5.56 -7.61
C GLY A 116 12.66 6.14 -8.49
N GLU A 117 11.43 6.01 -8.00
CA GLU A 117 10.22 6.55 -8.64
C GLU A 117 9.87 7.94 -8.10
N THR A 118 9.10 8.71 -8.87
CA THR A 118 8.35 9.87 -8.37
C THR A 118 6.98 9.43 -7.87
N PHE A 119 6.33 10.24 -7.02
CA PHE A 119 4.95 9.98 -6.63
C PHE A 119 3.99 9.97 -7.83
N GLU A 120 4.20 10.85 -8.80
CA GLU A 120 3.41 10.88 -10.04
C GLU A 120 3.50 9.54 -10.80
N SER A 121 4.68 8.90 -10.85
CA SER A 121 4.86 7.59 -11.48
C SER A 121 4.07 6.50 -10.75
N VAL A 122 4.16 6.46 -9.41
CA VAL A 122 3.39 5.52 -8.59
C VAL A 122 1.89 5.75 -8.76
N GLN A 123 1.45 7.00 -8.74
CA GLN A 123 0.04 7.36 -8.95
C GLN A 123 -0.45 6.90 -10.33
N ALA A 124 0.33 7.10 -11.37
CA ALA A 124 -0.05 6.69 -12.72
C ALA A 124 -0.28 5.18 -12.82
N ARG A 125 0.66 4.34 -12.30
CA ARG A 125 0.49 2.88 -12.36
C ARG A 125 -0.66 2.36 -11.49
N VAL A 126 -0.89 2.99 -10.33
CA VAL A 126 -2.01 2.64 -9.44
C VAL A 126 -3.34 3.05 -10.08
N SER A 127 -3.43 4.23 -10.70
CA SER A 127 -4.65 4.67 -11.41
C SER A 127 -4.98 3.72 -12.56
N HIS A 128 -4.01 3.32 -13.38
CA HIS A 128 -4.24 2.34 -14.45
C HIS A 128 -4.73 0.98 -13.90
N ALA A 129 -4.17 0.50 -12.76
CA ALA A 129 -4.64 -0.73 -12.14
C ALA A 129 -6.09 -0.61 -11.63
N LEU A 130 -6.46 0.55 -11.05
CA LEU A 130 -7.83 0.83 -10.61
C LEU A 130 -8.81 0.92 -11.78
N ASP A 131 -8.42 1.56 -12.89
CA ASP A 131 -9.24 1.67 -14.10
C ASP A 131 -9.54 0.28 -14.69
N ASP A 132 -8.54 -0.61 -14.77
CA ASP A 132 -8.73 -1.99 -15.24
C ASP A 132 -9.69 -2.77 -14.33
N LEU A 133 -9.51 -2.66 -13.00
CA LEU A 133 -10.41 -3.28 -12.04
C LEU A 133 -11.84 -2.72 -12.16
N ALA A 134 -12.00 -1.41 -12.36
CA ALA A 134 -13.30 -0.77 -12.56
C ALA A 134 -13.99 -1.27 -13.85
N ALA A 135 -13.21 -1.56 -14.90
CA ALA A 135 -13.72 -2.08 -16.18
C ALA A 135 -13.99 -3.58 -16.16
N SER A 136 -13.47 -4.34 -15.17
CA SER A 136 -13.55 -5.81 -15.13
C SER A 136 -14.92 -6.37 -14.83
N GLY A 137 -15.81 -5.56 -14.24
CA GLY A 137 -17.16 -5.98 -13.81
C GLY A 137 -17.21 -6.65 -12.44
N HIS A 138 -16.11 -6.77 -11.74
CA HIS A 138 -16.08 -7.29 -10.36
C HIS A 138 -16.83 -6.37 -9.41
N ALA A 139 -17.49 -6.93 -8.40
CA ALA A 139 -18.27 -6.19 -7.42
C ALA A 139 -17.53 -5.96 -6.09
N ASN A 140 -16.69 -6.92 -5.67
CA ASN A 140 -16.00 -6.91 -4.38
C ASN A 140 -14.54 -7.38 -4.53
N VAL A 141 -13.60 -6.45 -4.53
CA VAL A 141 -12.19 -6.69 -4.85
C VAL A 141 -11.30 -6.53 -3.62
N LEU A 142 -10.48 -7.56 -3.34
CA LEU A 142 -9.40 -7.51 -2.37
C LEU A 142 -8.10 -7.08 -3.05
N ILE A 143 -7.41 -6.08 -2.49
CA ILE A 143 -6.11 -5.60 -2.98
C ILE A 143 -5.12 -5.57 -1.82
N VAL A 144 -4.04 -6.37 -1.92
CA VAL A 144 -2.98 -6.37 -0.90
C VAL A 144 -1.73 -5.71 -1.44
N THR A 145 -1.31 -4.63 -0.77
CA THR A 145 -0.28 -3.72 -1.28
C THR A 145 0.56 -3.10 -0.15
N HIS A 146 1.09 -1.90 -0.39
CA HIS A 146 2.04 -1.18 0.45
C HIS A 146 1.55 0.24 0.75
N ALA A 147 2.31 1.00 1.55
CA ALA A 147 1.91 2.35 1.96
C ALA A 147 1.88 3.35 0.78
N GLY A 148 2.88 3.32 -0.10
CA GLY A 148 2.95 4.23 -1.26
C GLY A 148 1.74 4.11 -2.20
N PRO A 149 1.40 2.91 -2.70
CA PRO A 149 0.19 2.70 -3.49
C PRO A 149 -1.10 3.06 -2.77
N LEU A 150 -1.18 2.88 -1.44
CA LEU A 150 -2.36 3.32 -0.67
C LEU A 150 -2.49 4.84 -0.66
N HIS A 151 -1.39 5.59 -0.54
CA HIS A 151 -1.41 7.05 -0.70
C HIS A 151 -1.81 7.45 -2.13
N ALA A 152 -1.28 6.76 -3.15
CA ALA A 152 -1.64 7.01 -4.54
C ALA A 152 -3.12 6.74 -4.81
N MET A 153 -3.67 5.66 -4.26
CA MET A 153 -5.09 5.33 -4.32
C MET A 153 -5.97 6.41 -3.66
N LEU A 154 -5.61 6.85 -2.45
CA LEU A 154 -6.34 7.94 -1.78
C LEU A 154 -6.32 9.21 -2.63
N HIS A 155 -5.15 9.54 -3.20
CA HIS A 155 -5.04 10.72 -4.08
C HIS A 155 -5.87 10.54 -5.37
N THR A 156 -5.94 9.35 -5.94
CA THR A 156 -6.74 9.07 -7.14
C THR A 156 -8.24 9.22 -6.86
N PHE A 157 -8.73 8.73 -5.73
CA PHE A 157 -10.15 8.80 -5.39
C PHE A 157 -10.59 10.14 -4.80
N PHE A 158 -9.72 10.82 -4.03
CA PHE A 158 -10.13 11.95 -3.19
C PHE A 158 -9.27 13.20 -3.36
N GLY A 159 -8.11 13.13 -4.00
CA GLY A 159 -7.15 14.22 -4.13
C GLY A 159 -7.36 15.09 -5.36
N ASN A 160 -8.49 15.80 -5.45
CA ASN A 160 -8.81 16.64 -6.61
C ASN A 160 -8.11 18.02 -6.63
N ARG A 161 -7.41 18.40 -5.54
CA ARG A 161 -6.71 19.69 -5.41
C ARG A 161 -5.27 19.48 -4.94
N GLU A 162 -4.39 20.39 -5.33
CA GLU A 162 -2.97 20.31 -4.93
C GLU A 162 -2.77 20.47 -3.41
N SER A 163 -3.66 21.21 -2.73
CA SER A 163 -3.67 21.34 -1.27
C SER A 163 -4.03 20.03 -0.55
N GLU A 164 -4.80 19.14 -1.16
CA GLU A 164 -5.25 17.87 -0.58
C GLU A 164 -4.16 16.79 -0.62
N TYR A 165 -3.13 16.98 -1.44
CA TYR A 165 -2.00 16.06 -1.54
C TYR A 165 -1.25 15.91 -0.21
N GLN A 166 -1.02 17.00 0.51
CA GLN A 166 -0.33 16.96 1.80
C GLN A 166 -1.17 16.26 2.87
N GLU A 167 -2.50 16.45 2.85
CA GLU A 167 -3.43 15.81 3.77
C GLU A 167 -3.46 14.28 3.55
N VAL A 168 -3.48 13.85 2.29
CA VAL A 168 -3.39 12.42 1.94
C VAL A 168 -2.09 11.80 2.41
N LEU A 169 -0.96 12.48 2.25
CA LEU A 169 0.36 11.99 2.69
C LEU A 169 0.51 11.98 4.22
N ALA A 170 -0.29 12.76 4.95
CA ALA A 170 -0.30 12.74 6.41
C ALA A 170 -0.91 11.44 6.98
N VAL A 171 -1.66 10.69 6.19
CA VAL A 171 -2.22 9.41 6.60
C VAL A 171 -1.09 8.39 6.80
N ARG A 172 -1.03 7.82 8.00
CA ARG A 172 -0.08 6.74 8.30
C ARG A 172 -0.79 5.40 8.20
N PHE A 173 -0.48 4.64 7.16
CA PHE A 173 -0.97 3.28 7.07
C PHE A 173 -0.13 2.35 7.96
N SER A 174 -0.77 1.63 8.87
CA SER A 174 -0.13 0.63 9.73
C SER A 174 0.06 -0.69 8.96
N PRO A 175 1.10 -1.51 9.25
CA PRO A 175 1.16 -2.87 8.73
C PRO A 175 -0.12 -3.65 9.07
N ALA A 176 -0.62 -4.42 8.11
CA ALA A 176 -1.87 -5.18 8.18
C ALA A 176 -3.14 -4.33 8.42
N SER A 177 -3.10 -3.03 8.13
CA SER A 177 -4.31 -2.19 8.18
C SER A 177 -5.23 -2.45 6.99
N VAL A 178 -6.54 -2.24 7.23
CA VAL A 178 -7.60 -2.34 6.23
C VAL A 178 -8.14 -0.95 5.91
N THR A 179 -8.29 -0.65 4.62
CA THR A 179 -8.95 0.56 4.12
C THR A 179 -10.02 0.15 3.13
N ARG A 180 -11.24 0.68 3.26
CA ARG A 180 -12.37 0.32 2.40
C ARG A 180 -12.88 1.53 1.64
N VAL A 181 -13.08 1.34 0.35
CA VAL A 181 -13.64 2.36 -0.55
C VAL A 181 -14.78 1.74 -1.33
N GLU A 182 -15.93 2.40 -1.33
CA GLU A 182 -17.07 2.08 -2.19
C GLU A 182 -17.13 3.05 -3.37
N VAL A 183 -17.35 2.52 -4.57
CA VAL A 183 -17.51 3.32 -5.79
C VAL A 183 -18.89 3.03 -6.38
N ALA A 184 -19.72 4.06 -6.45
CA ALA A 184 -21.08 3.99 -7.01
C ALA A 184 -21.40 5.27 -7.80
N GLY A 185 -21.97 5.13 -9.00
CA GLY A 185 -22.35 6.27 -9.82
C GLY A 185 -21.19 7.24 -10.12
N GLY A 186 -19.97 6.74 -10.28
CA GLY A 186 -18.77 7.54 -10.53
C GLY A 186 -18.25 8.34 -9.32
N ARG A 187 -18.75 8.04 -8.11
CA ARG A 187 -18.31 8.67 -6.86
C ARG A 187 -17.69 7.64 -5.95
N ALA A 188 -16.55 7.97 -5.36
CA ALA A 188 -15.89 7.19 -4.33
C ALA A 188 -16.32 7.68 -2.94
N GLN A 189 -16.53 6.72 -2.03
CA GLN A 189 -16.81 6.93 -0.62
C GLN A 189 -15.80 6.16 0.23
N LEU A 190 -15.11 6.84 1.13
CA LEU A 190 -14.24 6.19 2.11
C LEU A 190 -15.10 5.63 3.24
N VAL A 191 -15.11 4.31 3.39
CA VAL A 191 -15.90 3.58 4.40
C VAL A 191 -15.10 3.31 5.66
N ALA A 192 -13.81 2.96 5.48
CA ALA A 192 -12.88 2.74 6.58
C ALA A 192 -11.47 3.18 6.14
N LEU A 193 -10.70 3.76 7.04
CA LEU A 193 -9.34 4.21 6.79
C LEU A 193 -8.40 3.64 7.85
N ASN A 194 -7.38 2.90 7.40
CA ASN A 194 -6.31 2.37 8.27
C ASN A 194 -6.85 1.65 9.52
N ASP A 195 -7.89 0.84 9.35
CA ASP A 195 -8.48 0.07 10.45
C ASP A 195 -7.54 -1.06 10.87
N VAL A 196 -7.20 -1.10 12.15
CA VAL A 196 -6.33 -2.08 12.81
C VAL A 196 -7.00 -2.74 14.02
N ALA A 197 -8.33 -2.62 14.16
CA ALA A 197 -9.06 -3.12 15.31
C ALA A 197 -8.94 -4.65 15.52
N HIS A 198 -8.62 -5.40 14.47
CA HIS A 198 -8.37 -6.84 14.50
C HIS A 198 -6.99 -7.21 15.07
N LEU A 199 -6.09 -6.24 15.20
CA LEU A 199 -4.80 -6.46 15.83
C LEU A 199 -4.95 -6.23 17.34
N THR A 200 -4.71 -7.26 18.14
CA THR A 200 -4.60 -7.09 19.58
C THR A 200 -3.45 -6.11 19.86
N MET A 201 -3.76 -5.03 20.58
CA MET A 201 -2.71 -4.13 21.06
C MET A 201 -1.89 -4.89 22.10
N GLU A 202 -0.66 -5.23 21.76
CA GLU A 202 0.35 -5.66 22.72
C GLU A 202 0.95 -4.44 23.42
#